data_630bbbb9f13f1b8facf7e9c62baaa369
#
_entry.id   630bbbb9f13f1b8facf7e9c62baaa369
#
_cell.length_a   1.000
_cell.length_b   1.000
_cell.length_c   1.000
_cell.angle_alpha   90.00
_cell.angle_beta   90.00
_cell.angle_gamma   90.00
#
_symmetry.space_group_name_H-M   'P 1'
#
loop_
_entity.id
_entity.type
_entity.pdbx_description
1 polymer ?
#
loop_
_entity_poly.entity_id
_entity_poly.type
_entity_poly.pdbx_seq_one_letter_code
_entity_poly.pdbx_strand_id
1 'polypeptide(L)' 'MHSVLRVAIKKSGKTITKLASEIGVSEKTLRNKLDGVTDFTWTEAQAIRNIVSPESKIEDLFATDEETAAVG' A
#
# COMPACT_ATOMS: atom_id res chain seq x y z
N MET A 1 -5.55 -8.08 3.38
CA MET A 1 -5.82 -7.20 2.21
C MET A 1 -5.73 -5.74 2.64
N HIS A 2 -5.15 -4.92 1.82
CA HIS A 2 -4.94 -3.50 2.16
C HIS A 2 -5.93 -2.61 1.40
N SER A 3 -7.18 -2.61 1.84
CA SER A 3 -8.23 -1.84 1.16
C SER A 3 -8.00 -0.33 1.23
N VAL A 4 -7.55 0.18 2.37
CA VAL A 4 -7.27 1.61 2.53
C VAL A 4 -6.18 2.04 1.57
N LEU A 5 -5.11 1.24 1.47
CA LEU A 5 -4.00 1.53 0.59
C LEU A 5 -4.43 1.49 -0.89
N ARG A 6 -5.23 0.52 -1.29
CA ARG A 6 -5.74 0.44 -2.65
C ARG A 6 -6.55 1.68 -3.03
N VAL A 7 -7.41 2.12 -2.13
CA VAL A 7 -8.21 3.33 -2.35
C VAL A 7 -7.30 4.56 -2.47
N ALA A 8 -6.29 4.66 -1.61
CA ALA A 8 -5.37 5.78 -1.65
C ALA A 8 -4.57 5.82 -2.95
N ILE A 9 -4.11 4.67 -3.44
CA ILE A 9 -3.42 4.57 -4.72
C ILE A 9 -4.33 5.08 -5.85
N LYS A 10 -5.57 4.63 -5.85
CA LYS A 10 -6.54 5.03 -6.87
C LYS A 10 -6.80 6.53 -6.83
N LYS A 11 -6.98 7.09 -5.64
CA LYS A 11 -7.22 8.53 -5.47
C LYS A 11 -6.03 9.38 -5.87
N SER A 12 -4.82 8.84 -5.75
CA SER A 12 -3.61 9.56 -6.13
C SER A 12 -3.44 9.69 -7.65
N GLY A 13 -4.26 8.95 -8.42
CA GLY A 13 -4.17 8.93 -9.87
C GLY A 13 -3.08 8.02 -10.41
N LYS A 14 -2.41 7.27 -9.56
CA LYS A 14 -1.35 6.36 -9.98
C LYS A 14 -1.91 4.96 -10.23
N THR A 15 -1.24 4.23 -11.13
CA THR A 15 -1.55 2.82 -11.36
C THR A 15 -0.63 1.95 -10.53
N ILE A 16 -1.03 0.70 -10.30
CA ILE A 16 -0.19 -0.26 -9.60
C ILE A 16 1.11 -0.49 -10.37
N THR A 17 1.02 -0.57 -11.69
CA THR A 17 2.21 -0.74 -12.55
C THR A 17 3.21 0.39 -12.35
N LYS A 18 2.74 1.62 -12.36
CA LYS A 18 3.62 2.78 -12.20
C LYS A 18 4.20 2.85 -10.81
N LEU A 19 3.37 2.60 -9.80
CA LEU A 19 3.85 2.61 -8.41
C LEU A 19 4.91 1.54 -8.19
N ALA A 20 4.72 0.34 -8.71
CA ALA A 20 5.70 -0.73 -8.62
C ALA A 20 7.04 -0.32 -9.22
N SER A 21 6.99 0.31 -10.39
CA SER A 21 8.19 0.82 -11.05
C SER A 21 8.91 1.87 -10.18
N GLU A 22 8.15 2.76 -9.56
CA GLU A 22 8.72 3.83 -8.74
C GLU A 22 9.39 3.30 -7.47
N ILE A 23 8.86 2.23 -6.88
CA ILE A 23 9.45 1.65 -5.67
C ILE A 23 10.42 0.52 -5.96
N GLY A 24 10.62 0.17 -7.23
CA GLY A 24 11.63 -0.79 -7.65
C GLY A 24 11.24 -2.26 -7.52
N VAL A 25 9.94 -2.58 -7.59
CA VAL A 25 9.47 -3.97 -7.57
C VAL A 25 8.62 -4.26 -8.80
N SER A 26 8.37 -5.54 -9.09
CA SER A 26 7.49 -5.89 -10.19
C SER A 26 6.02 -5.64 -9.82
N GLU A 27 5.17 -5.48 -10.83
CA GLU A 27 3.73 -5.31 -10.60
C GLU A 27 3.17 -6.50 -9.83
N LYS A 28 3.57 -7.72 -10.20
CA LYS A 28 3.11 -8.93 -9.52
C LYS A 28 3.49 -8.93 -8.05
N THR A 29 4.73 -8.52 -7.75
CA THR A 29 5.19 -8.42 -6.37
C THR A 29 4.35 -7.44 -5.57
N LEU A 30 4.08 -6.27 -6.15
CA LEU A 30 3.26 -5.26 -5.47
C LEU A 30 1.84 -5.77 -5.26
N ARG A 31 1.25 -6.43 -6.25
CA ARG A 31 -0.11 -6.98 -6.12
C ARG A 31 -0.17 -8.03 -5.03
N ASN A 32 0.83 -8.89 -4.91
CA ASN A 32 0.89 -9.89 -3.85
C ASN A 32 0.93 -9.23 -2.47
N LYS A 33 1.68 -8.15 -2.33
CA LYS A 33 1.75 -7.42 -1.06
C LYS A 33 0.42 -6.75 -0.73
N LEU A 34 -0.24 -6.17 -1.72
CA LEU A 34 -1.56 -5.56 -1.53
C LEU A 34 -2.61 -6.58 -1.13
N ASP A 35 -2.51 -7.78 -1.66
CA ASP A 35 -3.46 -8.87 -1.37
C ASP A 35 -3.16 -9.58 -0.05
N GLY A 36 -2.03 -9.27 0.58
CA GLY A 36 -1.66 -9.90 1.84
C GLY A 36 -0.92 -11.21 1.70
N VAL A 37 -0.51 -11.59 0.49
CA VAL A 37 0.25 -12.81 0.26
C VAL A 37 1.66 -12.68 0.84
N THR A 38 2.26 -11.49 0.70
CA THR A 38 3.54 -11.16 1.31
C THR A 38 3.41 -9.81 2.01
N ASP A 39 4.30 -9.53 2.95
CA ASP A 39 4.26 -8.29 3.71
C ASP A 39 5.08 -7.19 3.06
N PHE A 40 4.70 -5.95 3.33
CA PHE A 40 5.53 -4.80 2.96
C PHE A 40 6.70 -4.67 3.93
N THR A 41 7.87 -4.31 3.38
CA THR A 41 8.99 -3.93 4.24
C THR A 41 8.78 -2.48 4.70
N TRP A 42 9.49 -2.08 5.76
CA TRP A 42 9.41 -0.71 6.26
C TRP A 42 9.81 0.30 5.17
N THR A 43 10.87 0.01 4.43
CA THR A 43 11.35 0.89 3.35
C THR A 43 10.29 1.03 2.26
N GLU A 44 9.66 -0.08 1.87
CA GLU A 44 8.60 -0.06 0.88
C GLU A 44 7.40 0.76 1.36
N ALA A 45 7.01 0.56 2.60
CA ALA A 45 5.88 1.28 3.18
C ALA A 45 6.12 2.78 3.19
N GLN A 46 7.32 3.21 3.59
CA GLN A 46 7.66 4.63 3.58
C GLN A 46 7.65 5.21 2.17
N ALA A 47 8.22 4.49 1.20
CA ALA A 47 8.25 4.96 -0.18
C ALA A 47 6.84 5.10 -0.74
N ILE A 48 5.99 4.12 -0.53
CA ILE A 48 4.62 4.16 -1.02
C ILE A 48 3.85 5.31 -0.36
N ARG A 49 3.96 5.47 0.95
CA ARG A 49 3.29 6.55 1.66
C ARG A 49 3.71 7.92 1.10
N ASN A 50 5.00 8.12 0.89
CA ASN A 50 5.50 9.40 0.39
C ASN A 50 5.01 9.71 -1.03
N ILE A 51 4.77 8.69 -1.83
CA ILE A 51 4.29 8.85 -3.21
C ILE A 51 2.78 9.02 -3.25
N VAL A 52 2.06 8.21 -2.50
CA VAL A 52 0.61 8.09 -2.59
C VAL A 52 -0.11 9.09 -1.68
N SER A 53 0.34 9.22 -0.45
CA SER A 53 -0.35 10.08 0.53
C SER A 53 0.65 10.53 1.59
N PRO A 54 1.48 11.54 1.28
CA PRO A 54 2.54 11.98 2.19
C PRO A 54 2.05 12.50 3.54
N GLU A 55 0.81 12.95 3.64
CA GLU A 55 0.24 13.42 4.89
C GLU A 55 -0.38 12.32 5.75
N SER A 56 -0.52 11.11 5.22
CA SER A 56 -1.10 10.00 5.98
C SER A 56 -0.05 9.33 6.87
N LYS A 57 -0.52 8.76 7.98
CA LYS A 57 0.34 7.93 8.81
C LYS A 57 0.48 6.55 8.18
N ILE A 58 1.68 5.98 8.26
CA ILE A 58 1.93 4.65 7.69
C ILE A 58 0.98 3.61 8.30
N GLU A 59 0.79 3.64 9.60
CA GLU A 59 -0.06 2.69 10.29
C GLU A 59 -1.53 2.76 9.82
N ASP A 60 -2.01 3.95 9.49
CA ASP A 60 -3.38 4.11 8.98
C ASP A 60 -3.47 3.66 7.52
N LEU A 61 -2.48 4.04 6.72
CA LEU A 61 -2.47 3.73 5.29
C LEU A 61 -2.33 2.23 5.03
N PHE A 62 -1.54 1.56 5.85
CA PHE A 62 -1.23 0.14 5.69
C PHE A 62 -2.04 -0.77 6.61
N ALA A 63 -3.07 -0.25 7.27
CA ALA A 63 -3.97 -1.07 8.09
C ALA A 63 -4.65 -2.13 7.20
N THR A 64 -4.69 -3.36 7.67
CA THR A 64 -5.38 -4.43 6.96
C THR A 64 -6.84 -4.48 7.35
N ASP A 65 -7.65 -5.13 6.51
CA ASP A 65 -9.07 -5.30 6.81
C ASP A 65 -9.28 -6.08 8.11
N GLU A 66 -8.39 -7.03 8.39
CA GLU A 66 -8.45 -7.81 9.63
C GLU A 66 -8.23 -6.94 10.85
N GLU A 67 -7.26 -6.04 10.80
CA GLU A 67 -6.98 -5.11 11.89
C GLU A 67 -8.16 -4.18 12.12
N THR A 68 -8.77 -3.71 11.04
CA THR A 68 -9.94 -2.83 11.11
C THR A 68 -11.12 -3.57 11.74
N ALA A 69 -11.34 -4.82 11.35
CA ALA A 69 -12.41 -5.64 11.88
C ALA A 69 -12.19 -5.97 13.37
N ALA A 70 -10.94 -6.19 13.76
CA ALA A 70 -10.60 -6.52 15.16
C ALA A 70 -10.85 -5.35 16.10
N VAL A 71 -10.69 -4.14 15.63
CA VAL A 71 -10.92 -2.93 16.43
C VAL A 71 -12.42 -2.67 16.62
N GLY A 72 -13.18 -2.99 15.60
CA GLY A 72 -14.63 -2.84 15.67
C GLY A 72 -15.26 -3.89 16.53
#